data_981f9da349cd58cfe48f9c79e7b567f1
#
_entry.id   981f9da349cd58cfe48f9c79e7b567f1
#
_cell.length_a   1.000
_cell.length_b   1.000
_cell.length_c   1.000
_cell.angle_alpha   90.00
_cell.angle_beta   90.00
_cell.angle_gamma   90.00
#
_symmetry.space_group_name_H-M   'P 1'
#
loop_
_entity.id
_entity.type
_entity.pdbx_description
1 polymer ?
#
loop_
_entity_poly.entity_id
_entity_poly.type
_entity_poly.pdbx_seq_one_letter_code
_entity_poly.pdbx_strand_id
1 'polypeptide(L)'
;MIKWVSLAAETRTEEDFELLTKLFAALGFGEGQSERYQHLRLQSFTPNGSVLEVVHRKTPRPHPDLELMISDPDTAAEIVKKLGLAIFEDQSGPAPRHSVRSFGVGLPGGTTVFVTGVRTTVAAELANTGLEGSLNAKGKRFAIVVSRFNSFITERLLSGAIEGLAKCGGAEDLEIVRVPGSFEIPSAARTLAETKKYDAIICLGCLLRGDTAHYDVIVNEVARGIGQSAQETGVPHAFGVLTCDTLGQAIDRAGLKMGNKGFEAALAAVEMANLKKAVVGRTSSAVRKSKRQSSKRGSRSTRK
;
A
#
# COMPACT_ATOMS: atom_id res chain seq x y z
N MET A 1 -1.13 6.19 -0.57
CA MET A 1 -2.51 6.14 -0.04
C MET A 1 -3.29 7.27 -0.67
N ILE A 2 -4.25 6.97 -1.54
CA ILE A 2 -5.14 7.97 -2.14
C ILE A 2 -6.09 8.43 -1.03
N LYS A 3 -5.96 9.66 -0.56
CA LYS A 3 -6.74 10.18 0.59
C LYS A 3 -8.16 10.62 0.23
N TRP A 4 -8.49 10.78 -1.06
CA TRP A 4 -9.81 11.24 -1.51
C TRP A 4 -10.14 10.62 -2.85
N VAL A 5 -11.13 9.77 -2.89
CA VAL A 5 -11.84 9.42 -4.12
C VAL A 5 -13.28 9.83 -3.89
N SER A 6 -13.75 10.84 -4.61
CA SER A 6 -15.16 11.15 -4.71
C SER A 6 -15.67 10.48 -5.98
N LEU A 7 -16.56 9.51 -5.81
CA LEU A 7 -17.27 8.87 -6.90
C LEU A 7 -18.74 9.28 -6.78
N ALA A 8 -19.29 9.89 -7.80
CA ALA A 8 -20.70 10.21 -7.86
C ALA A 8 -21.42 9.23 -8.80
N ALA A 9 -22.35 8.46 -8.27
CA ALA A 9 -23.25 7.64 -9.03
C ALA A 9 -24.54 8.41 -9.28
N GLU A 10 -24.84 8.74 -10.53
CA GLU A 10 -26.05 9.47 -10.88
C GLU A 10 -27.16 8.49 -11.27
N THR A 11 -28.31 8.57 -10.60
CA THR A 11 -29.47 7.71 -10.87
C THR A 11 -30.46 8.38 -11.81
N ARG A 12 -31.15 7.58 -12.64
CA ARG A 12 -32.13 8.04 -13.62
C ARG A 12 -33.51 8.28 -13.01
N THR A 13 -33.86 7.53 -11.98
CA THR A 13 -35.13 7.63 -11.29
C THR A 13 -34.97 7.74 -9.77
N GLU A 14 -35.98 8.22 -9.07
CA GLU A 14 -36.05 8.26 -7.62
C GLU A 14 -36.01 6.82 -7.02
N GLU A 15 -36.64 5.86 -7.73
CA GLU A 15 -36.63 4.45 -7.34
C GLU A 15 -35.22 3.86 -7.39
N ASP A 16 -34.46 4.14 -8.45
CA ASP A 16 -33.03 3.73 -8.55
C ASP A 16 -32.19 4.36 -7.44
N PHE A 17 -32.49 5.62 -7.08
CA PHE A 17 -31.76 6.28 -5.97
C PHE A 17 -31.99 5.54 -4.65
N GLU A 18 -33.23 5.20 -4.32
CA GLU A 18 -33.56 4.46 -3.09
C GLU A 18 -32.93 3.07 -3.07
N LEU A 19 -32.99 2.35 -4.20
CA LEU A 19 -32.42 1.01 -4.31
C LEU A 19 -30.89 1.01 -4.22
N LEU A 20 -30.23 1.95 -4.88
CA LEU A 20 -28.78 2.08 -4.83
C LEU A 20 -28.30 2.48 -3.43
N THR A 21 -29.02 3.37 -2.75
CA THR A 21 -28.76 3.73 -1.37
C THR A 21 -28.85 2.52 -0.44
N LYS A 22 -29.91 1.70 -0.58
CA LYS A 22 -30.07 0.45 0.18
C LYS A 22 -28.98 -0.57 -0.14
N LEU A 23 -28.60 -0.69 -1.41
CA LEU A 23 -27.51 -1.58 -1.83
C LEU A 23 -26.18 -1.18 -1.16
N PHE A 24 -25.82 0.10 -1.17
CA PHE A 24 -24.59 0.55 -0.53
C PHE A 24 -24.60 0.35 0.99
N ALA A 25 -25.69 0.66 1.66
CA ALA A 25 -25.83 0.39 3.07
C ALA A 25 -25.66 -1.11 3.39
N ALA A 26 -26.30 -1.99 2.60
CA ALA A 26 -26.21 -3.45 2.74
C ALA A 26 -24.81 -4.01 2.42
N LEU A 27 -24.04 -3.36 1.53
CA LEU A 27 -22.66 -3.69 1.22
C LEU A 27 -21.67 -3.19 2.30
N GLY A 28 -22.16 -2.55 3.38
CA GLY A 28 -21.32 -2.13 4.51
C GLY A 28 -20.75 -0.72 4.38
N PHE A 29 -21.27 0.13 3.49
CA PHE A 29 -20.89 1.53 3.39
C PHE A 29 -21.47 2.40 4.51
N GLY A 30 -22.31 1.82 5.37
CA GLY A 30 -22.94 2.48 6.50
C GLY A 30 -24.22 3.25 6.12
N GLU A 31 -24.82 3.94 7.11
CA GLU A 31 -25.92 4.85 6.87
C GLU A 31 -25.36 6.19 6.41
N GLY A 32 -25.52 6.52 5.13
CA GLY A 32 -25.02 7.76 4.58
C GLY A 32 -25.81 9.00 5.05
N GLN A 33 -25.23 10.19 4.83
CA GLN A 33 -25.90 11.46 5.07
C GLN A 33 -26.73 11.86 3.85
N SER A 34 -28.00 12.20 4.06
CA SER A 34 -28.94 12.61 3.00
C SER A 34 -29.11 14.11 2.95
N GLU A 35 -28.97 14.68 1.78
CA GLU A 35 -29.23 16.09 1.51
C GLU A 35 -30.23 16.24 0.36
N ARG A 36 -31.16 17.20 0.47
CA ARG A 36 -32.14 17.45 -0.55
C ARG A 36 -32.14 18.93 -0.94
N TYR A 37 -31.92 19.18 -2.22
CA TYR A 37 -32.01 20.49 -2.85
C TYR A 37 -33.19 20.53 -3.83
N GLN A 38 -33.56 21.70 -4.35
CA GLN A 38 -34.74 21.86 -5.21
C GLN A 38 -34.79 20.94 -6.46
N HIS A 39 -33.63 20.56 -6.99
CA HIS A 39 -33.50 19.71 -8.21
C HIS A 39 -32.52 18.57 -8.06
N LEU A 40 -32.02 18.33 -6.83
CA LEU A 40 -31.00 17.36 -6.55
C LEU A 40 -31.31 16.65 -5.23
N ARG A 41 -31.21 15.33 -5.23
CA ARG A 41 -31.16 14.53 -4.02
C ARG A 41 -29.82 13.83 -3.96
N LEU A 42 -29.16 13.89 -2.83
CA LEU A 42 -27.81 13.37 -2.62
C LEU A 42 -27.78 12.52 -1.37
N GLN A 43 -27.15 11.36 -1.47
CA GLN A 43 -26.81 10.51 -0.35
C GLN A 43 -25.31 10.26 -0.36
N SER A 44 -24.59 10.72 0.65
CA SER A 44 -23.15 10.53 0.76
C SER A 44 -22.81 9.45 1.78
N PHE A 45 -21.88 8.60 1.42
CA PHE A 45 -21.32 7.53 2.26
C PHE A 45 -19.84 7.78 2.41
N THR A 46 -19.29 7.55 3.60
CA THR A 46 -17.87 7.79 3.91
C THR A 46 -17.16 6.54 4.44
N PRO A 47 -17.05 5.47 3.64
CA PRO A 47 -16.33 4.29 4.07
C PRO A 47 -14.81 4.56 4.13
N ASN A 48 -14.20 4.34 5.28
CA ASN A 48 -12.73 4.43 5.45
C ASN A 48 -12.09 5.74 4.95
N GLY A 49 -12.82 6.87 5.02
CA GLY A 49 -12.33 8.18 4.60
C GLY A 49 -12.41 8.46 3.09
N SER A 50 -13.05 7.60 2.30
CA SER A 50 -13.44 7.87 0.92
C SER A 50 -14.90 8.36 0.90
N VAL A 51 -15.23 9.23 -0.05
CA VAL A 51 -16.60 9.73 -0.21
C VAL A 51 -17.22 9.06 -1.45
N LEU A 52 -18.36 8.38 -1.25
CA LEU A 52 -19.20 7.86 -2.32
C LEU A 52 -20.54 8.59 -2.26
N GLU A 53 -20.96 9.15 -3.37
CA GLU A 53 -22.20 9.91 -3.47
C GLU A 53 -23.17 9.24 -4.45
N VAL A 54 -24.41 9.06 -4.04
CA VAL A 54 -25.51 8.73 -4.92
C VAL A 54 -26.29 10.01 -5.19
N VAL A 55 -26.45 10.35 -6.46
CA VAL A 55 -27.05 11.62 -6.88
C VAL A 55 -28.25 11.35 -7.77
N HIS A 56 -29.41 11.87 -7.41
CA HIS A 56 -30.55 11.89 -8.28
C HIS A 56 -30.84 13.32 -8.75
N ARG A 57 -30.92 13.52 -10.07
CA ARG A 57 -31.25 14.81 -10.71
C ARG A 57 -32.52 14.68 -11.56
N LYS A 58 -33.35 15.73 -11.58
CA LYS A 58 -34.53 15.77 -12.43
C LYS A 58 -34.23 15.70 -13.94
N THR A 59 -33.03 16.15 -14.34
CA THR A 59 -32.50 16.06 -15.71
C THR A 59 -31.19 15.30 -15.69
N PRO A 60 -31.21 13.99 -15.94
CA PRO A 60 -29.98 13.17 -15.90
C PRO A 60 -29.07 13.53 -17.07
N ARG A 61 -27.74 13.50 -16.81
CA ARG A 61 -26.71 13.53 -17.85
C ARG A 61 -26.47 12.10 -18.35
N PRO A 62 -26.01 11.89 -19.58
CA PRO A 62 -25.54 10.58 -19.99
C PRO A 62 -24.29 10.24 -19.15
N HIS A 63 -24.40 9.21 -18.31
CA HIS A 63 -23.31 8.77 -17.45
C HIS A 63 -22.85 7.37 -17.81
N PRO A 64 -21.55 7.06 -17.62
CA PRO A 64 -21.07 5.70 -17.65
C PRO A 64 -21.68 4.92 -16.46
N ASP A 65 -21.82 3.63 -16.64
CA ASP A 65 -22.21 2.70 -15.58
C ASP A 65 -21.24 2.79 -14.40
N LEU A 66 -21.77 2.61 -13.19
CA LEU A 66 -20.93 2.61 -11.98
C LEU A 66 -20.23 1.26 -11.82
N GLU A 67 -18.95 1.27 -11.56
CA GLU A 67 -18.17 0.08 -11.22
C GLU A 67 -17.78 0.11 -9.74
N LEU A 68 -18.09 -0.98 -9.02
CA LEU A 68 -17.75 -1.17 -7.61
C LEU A 68 -16.73 -2.30 -7.48
N MET A 69 -15.59 -1.99 -6.89
CA MET A 69 -14.59 -2.98 -6.48
C MET A 69 -14.81 -3.38 -5.02
N ILE A 70 -15.09 -4.64 -4.77
CA ILE A 70 -15.42 -5.16 -3.44
C ILE A 70 -14.57 -6.37 -3.06
N SER A 71 -14.43 -6.61 -1.76
CA SER A 71 -13.64 -7.73 -1.22
C SER A 71 -14.37 -9.07 -1.23
N ASP A 72 -15.71 -9.07 -1.26
CA ASP A 72 -16.53 -10.28 -1.26
C ASP A 72 -17.69 -10.20 -2.25
N PRO A 73 -17.45 -10.57 -3.53
CA PRO A 73 -18.46 -10.51 -4.58
C PRO A 73 -19.56 -11.56 -4.42
N ASP A 74 -19.33 -12.66 -3.71
CA ASP A 74 -20.33 -13.70 -3.51
C ASP A 74 -21.40 -13.23 -2.52
N THR A 75 -21.00 -12.67 -1.38
CA THR A 75 -21.93 -12.03 -0.42
C THR A 75 -22.68 -10.85 -1.06
N ALA A 76 -22.01 -10.05 -1.89
CA ALA A 76 -22.70 -8.97 -2.60
C ALA A 76 -23.78 -9.48 -3.56
N ALA A 77 -23.53 -10.56 -4.30
CA ALA A 77 -24.53 -11.16 -5.17
C ALA A 77 -25.75 -11.69 -4.38
N GLU A 78 -25.55 -12.24 -3.18
CA GLU A 78 -26.66 -12.63 -2.30
C GLU A 78 -27.48 -11.42 -1.81
N ILE A 79 -26.81 -10.33 -1.46
CA ILE A 79 -27.48 -9.08 -1.06
C ILE A 79 -28.32 -8.52 -2.21
N VAL A 80 -27.76 -8.46 -3.41
CA VAL A 80 -28.48 -8.01 -4.62
C VAL A 80 -29.74 -8.85 -4.85
N LYS A 81 -29.64 -10.17 -4.74
CA LYS A 81 -30.81 -11.08 -4.85
C LYS A 81 -31.84 -10.86 -3.75
N LYS A 82 -31.42 -10.65 -2.50
CA LYS A 82 -32.33 -10.35 -1.37
C LYS A 82 -33.07 -9.03 -1.56
N LEU A 83 -32.47 -8.07 -2.26
CA LEU A 83 -33.11 -6.80 -2.62
C LEU A 83 -34.04 -6.92 -3.83
N GLY A 84 -34.17 -8.10 -4.43
CA GLY A 84 -35.00 -8.34 -5.60
C GLY A 84 -34.45 -7.78 -6.91
N LEU A 85 -33.17 -7.42 -6.94
CA LEU A 85 -32.51 -6.86 -8.13
C LEU A 85 -32.00 -7.97 -9.05
N ALA A 86 -32.09 -7.73 -10.36
CA ALA A 86 -31.60 -8.67 -11.36
C ALA A 86 -30.07 -8.61 -11.49
N ILE A 87 -29.44 -9.78 -11.48
CA ILE A 87 -28.02 -9.93 -11.82
C ILE A 87 -27.92 -10.38 -13.28
N PHE A 88 -27.06 -9.74 -14.06
CA PHE A 88 -26.77 -10.10 -15.44
C PHE A 88 -25.27 -10.13 -15.69
N GLU A 89 -24.85 -10.76 -16.80
CA GLU A 89 -23.44 -10.91 -17.17
C GLU A 89 -22.56 -11.46 -16.02
N ASP A 90 -23.12 -12.39 -15.20
CA ASP A 90 -22.37 -12.99 -14.11
C ASP A 90 -21.26 -13.87 -14.67
N GLN A 91 -20.04 -13.35 -14.66
CA GLN A 91 -18.82 -14.05 -15.06
C GLN A 91 -18.24 -14.87 -13.89
N SER A 92 -19.11 -15.57 -13.17
CA SER A 92 -18.69 -16.57 -12.21
C SER A 92 -18.27 -17.83 -12.96
N GLY A 93 -17.04 -17.87 -13.49
CA GLY A 93 -16.51 -19.09 -14.06
C GLY A 93 -16.46 -20.23 -13.04
N PRO A 94 -16.43 -21.52 -13.49
CA PRO A 94 -16.33 -22.64 -12.58
C PRO A 94 -15.10 -22.50 -11.68
N ALA A 95 -15.33 -22.51 -10.37
CA ALA A 95 -14.24 -22.56 -9.40
C ALA A 95 -13.36 -23.80 -9.71
N PRO A 96 -12.03 -23.76 -9.58
CA PRO A 96 -11.20 -22.83 -8.81
C PRO A 96 -10.29 -21.90 -9.65
N ARG A 97 -10.52 -21.75 -10.95
CA ARG A 97 -9.58 -21.01 -11.83
C ARG A 97 -9.84 -19.51 -11.98
N HIS A 98 -11.01 -19.03 -11.56
CA HIS A 98 -11.34 -17.61 -11.60
C HIS A 98 -11.42 -17.04 -10.18
N SER A 99 -10.37 -16.36 -9.77
CA SER A 99 -10.28 -15.63 -8.50
C SER A 99 -11.16 -14.37 -8.47
N VAL A 100 -11.63 -13.93 -9.62
CA VAL A 100 -12.43 -12.71 -9.78
C VAL A 100 -13.86 -13.10 -10.17
N ARG A 101 -14.84 -12.47 -9.55
CA ARG A 101 -16.24 -12.50 -9.95
C ARG A 101 -16.65 -11.10 -10.36
N SER A 102 -17.28 -10.97 -11.52
CA SER A 102 -17.85 -9.72 -12.01
C SER A 102 -19.27 -9.96 -12.47
N PHE A 103 -20.19 -9.06 -12.09
CA PHE A 103 -21.59 -9.13 -12.53
C PHE A 103 -22.19 -7.74 -12.58
N GLY A 104 -23.19 -7.55 -13.47
CA GLY A 104 -23.99 -6.34 -13.56
C GLY A 104 -25.25 -6.44 -12.71
N VAL A 105 -25.68 -5.32 -12.15
CA VAL A 105 -26.93 -5.15 -11.41
C VAL A 105 -27.75 -4.09 -12.15
N GLY A 106 -28.91 -4.47 -12.70
CA GLY A 106 -29.84 -3.57 -13.34
C GLY A 106 -30.82 -2.99 -12.34
N LEU A 107 -30.95 -1.66 -12.28
CA LEU A 107 -31.98 -0.97 -11.52
C LEU A 107 -33.20 -0.71 -12.41
N PRO A 108 -34.44 -0.64 -11.86
CA PRO A 108 -35.68 -0.47 -12.65
C PRO A 108 -35.68 0.74 -13.59
N GLY A 109 -35.05 1.85 -13.19
CA GLY A 109 -34.93 3.05 -14.01
C GLY A 109 -33.83 3.02 -15.08
N GLY A 110 -33.19 1.86 -15.27
CA GLY A 110 -32.18 1.62 -16.32
C GLY A 110 -30.75 2.04 -15.95
N THR A 111 -30.47 2.34 -14.68
CA THR A 111 -29.11 2.51 -14.18
C THR A 111 -28.47 1.12 -14.00
N THR A 112 -27.23 0.98 -14.44
CA THR A 112 -26.47 -0.26 -14.29
C THR A 112 -25.30 -0.05 -13.33
N VAL A 113 -25.11 -1.01 -12.42
CA VAL A 113 -23.98 -1.05 -11.50
C VAL A 113 -23.19 -2.33 -11.77
N PHE A 114 -21.92 -2.21 -12.13
CA PHE A 114 -21.02 -3.35 -12.22
C PHE A 114 -20.33 -3.59 -10.88
N VAL A 115 -20.36 -4.82 -10.42
CA VAL A 115 -19.71 -5.26 -9.19
C VAL A 115 -18.61 -6.24 -9.56
N THR A 116 -17.37 -5.91 -9.17
CA THR A 116 -16.19 -6.76 -9.41
C THR A 116 -15.47 -6.99 -8.08
N GLY A 117 -14.99 -8.20 -7.86
CA GLY A 117 -14.21 -8.50 -6.66
C GLY A 117 -13.50 -9.85 -6.72
N VAL A 118 -12.55 -10.01 -5.81
CA VAL A 118 -11.81 -11.29 -5.63
C VAL A 118 -12.57 -12.14 -4.61
N ARG A 119 -12.86 -13.39 -4.97
CA ARG A 119 -13.55 -14.33 -4.05
C ARG A 119 -12.75 -14.51 -2.77
N THR A 120 -13.41 -14.43 -1.63
CA THR A 120 -12.81 -14.46 -0.29
C THR A 120 -11.96 -15.70 -0.04
N THR A 121 -12.35 -16.87 -0.58
CA THR A 121 -11.58 -18.11 -0.46
C THR A 121 -10.22 -18.01 -1.14
N VAL A 122 -10.16 -17.38 -2.32
CA VAL A 122 -8.92 -17.19 -3.08
C VAL A 122 -8.13 -16.04 -2.51
N ALA A 123 -8.77 -14.95 -2.06
CA ALA A 123 -8.10 -13.86 -1.37
C ALA A 123 -7.46 -14.32 -0.07
N ALA A 124 -8.15 -15.16 0.72
CA ALA A 124 -7.60 -15.74 1.94
C ALA A 124 -6.45 -16.72 1.67
N GLU A 125 -6.56 -17.54 0.62
CA GLU A 125 -5.48 -18.44 0.20
C GLU A 125 -4.27 -17.68 -0.34
N LEU A 126 -4.48 -16.64 -1.17
CA LEU A 126 -3.40 -15.78 -1.68
C LEU A 126 -2.76 -14.94 -0.57
N ALA A 127 -3.54 -14.41 0.37
CA ALA A 127 -3.03 -13.71 1.54
C ALA A 127 -2.18 -14.64 2.43
N ASN A 128 -2.53 -15.94 2.50
CA ASN A 128 -1.76 -16.95 3.23
C ASN A 128 -0.54 -17.49 2.46
N THR A 129 -0.43 -17.23 1.15
CA THR A 129 0.71 -17.68 0.32
C THR A 129 1.78 -16.60 0.16
N GLY A 130 1.45 -15.33 0.30
CA GLY A 130 2.37 -14.22 0.27
C GLY A 130 3.25 -14.13 1.51
N LEU A 131 4.49 -13.67 1.35
CA LEU A 131 5.35 -13.24 2.45
C LEU A 131 5.43 -11.74 2.44
N GLU A 132 4.98 -11.13 3.53
CA GLU A 132 5.13 -9.71 3.80
C GLU A 132 5.92 -9.52 5.08
N GLY A 133 6.66 -8.42 5.17
CA GLY A 133 7.31 -8.02 6.41
C GLY A 133 6.31 -7.37 7.36
N SER A 134 6.35 -7.70 8.63
CA SER A 134 5.56 -6.98 9.63
C SER A 134 6.15 -5.61 9.92
N LEU A 135 5.30 -4.66 10.32
CA LEU A 135 5.73 -3.32 10.77
C LEU A 135 6.11 -3.32 12.27
N ASN A 136 6.94 -4.28 12.68
CA ASN A 136 7.43 -4.39 14.05
C ASN A 136 8.94 -4.17 14.12
N ALA A 137 9.35 -3.04 14.67
CA ALA A 137 10.75 -2.63 14.83
C ALA A 137 11.40 -3.16 16.13
N LYS A 138 10.63 -3.79 17.04
CA LYS A 138 11.13 -4.23 18.35
C LYS A 138 12.27 -5.22 18.20
N GLY A 139 13.37 -4.94 18.90
CA GLY A 139 14.58 -5.78 18.90
C GLY A 139 15.37 -5.70 17.59
N LYS A 140 15.14 -4.69 16.75
CA LYS A 140 15.90 -4.42 15.54
C LYS A 140 16.75 -3.16 15.66
N ARG A 141 17.83 -3.12 14.92
CA ARG A 141 18.78 -2.02 14.87
C ARG A 141 18.74 -1.34 13.52
N PHE A 142 18.60 -0.04 13.55
CA PHE A 142 18.55 0.78 12.34
C PHE A 142 19.62 1.85 12.35
N ALA A 143 20.12 2.19 11.17
CA ALA A 143 20.91 3.40 10.99
C ALA A 143 20.16 4.34 10.02
N ILE A 144 20.23 5.64 10.31
CA ILE A 144 19.74 6.69 9.42
C ILE A 144 20.96 7.47 8.92
N VAL A 145 21.16 7.48 7.59
CA VAL A 145 22.13 8.34 6.94
C VAL A 145 21.40 9.54 6.40
N VAL A 146 21.74 10.74 6.91
CA VAL A 146 21.05 11.97 6.55
C VAL A 146 22.02 13.04 6.04
N SER A 147 21.69 13.66 4.91
CA SER A 147 22.50 14.73 4.35
C SER A 147 22.30 16.06 5.11
N ARG A 148 23.41 16.79 5.34
CA ARG A 148 23.37 18.13 5.94
C ARG A 148 22.95 19.21 4.94
N PHE A 149 23.22 18.99 3.65
CA PHE A 149 22.78 19.91 2.61
C PHE A 149 21.25 19.90 2.52
N ASN A 150 20.64 21.06 2.33
CA ASN A 150 19.19 21.29 2.40
C ASN A 150 18.58 20.90 3.77
N SER A 151 19.25 21.24 4.87
CA SER A 151 18.88 20.87 6.24
C SER A 151 17.45 21.24 6.63
N PHE A 152 16.90 22.34 6.09
CA PHE A 152 15.49 22.72 6.30
C PHE A 152 14.52 21.59 5.91
N ILE A 153 14.86 20.80 4.90
CA ILE A 153 14.08 19.66 4.43
C ILE A 153 14.53 18.36 5.12
N THR A 154 15.85 18.10 5.16
CA THR A 154 16.36 16.81 5.63
C THR A 154 16.15 16.57 7.13
N GLU A 155 16.13 17.63 7.96
CA GLU A 155 15.78 17.50 9.38
C GLU A 155 14.28 17.12 9.57
N ARG A 156 13.38 17.57 8.69
CA ARG A 156 11.98 17.17 8.71
C ARG A 156 11.81 15.71 8.25
N LEU A 157 12.60 15.28 7.27
CA LEU A 157 12.64 13.86 6.88
C LEU A 157 13.16 13.00 8.02
N LEU A 158 14.21 13.44 8.70
CA LEU A 158 14.77 12.76 9.87
C LEU A 158 13.73 12.63 11.00
N SER A 159 13.06 13.72 11.34
CA SER A 159 11.98 13.70 12.34
C SER A 159 10.88 12.73 11.96
N GLY A 160 10.45 12.73 10.68
CA GLY A 160 9.45 11.78 10.17
C GLY A 160 9.92 10.32 10.24
N ALA A 161 11.19 10.05 9.93
CA ALA A 161 11.75 8.70 10.02
C ALA A 161 11.79 8.19 11.47
N ILE A 162 12.19 9.02 12.42
CA ILE A 162 12.19 8.69 13.85
C ILE A 162 10.74 8.42 14.33
N GLU A 163 9.77 9.25 13.93
CA GLU A 163 8.37 9.02 14.24
C GLU A 163 7.86 7.69 13.65
N GLY A 164 8.21 7.37 12.39
CA GLY A 164 7.85 6.13 11.74
C GLY A 164 8.38 4.90 12.48
N LEU A 165 9.65 4.92 12.89
CA LEU A 165 10.23 3.87 13.71
C LEU A 165 9.55 3.74 15.07
N ALA A 166 9.25 4.85 15.74
CA ALA A 166 8.56 4.86 17.03
C ALA A 166 7.16 4.22 16.92
N LYS A 167 6.40 4.53 15.87
CA LYS A 167 5.08 3.91 15.61
C LYS A 167 5.16 2.41 15.30
N CYS A 168 6.30 1.92 14.84
CA CYS A 168 6.56 0.49 14.64
C CYS A 168 7.04 -0.27 15.89
N GLY A 169 6.94 0.33 17.07
CA GLY A 169 7.32 -0.30 18.35
C GLY A 169 8.69 0.12 18.89
N GLY A 170 9.26 1.16 18.29
CA GLY A 170 10.50 1.80 18.74
C GLY A 170 11.76 1.14 18.20
N ALA A 171 12.77 1.97 17.96
CA ALA A 171 14.13 1.53 17.71
C ALA A 171 14.90 1.74 19.02
N GLU A 172 15.16 0.67 19.75
CA GLU A 172 16.00 0.71 20.96
C GLU A 172 17.45 1.09 20.61
N ASP A 173 17.90 0.70 19.37
CA ASP A 173 19.21 1.04 18.82
C ASP A 173 19.04 1.77 17.47
N LEU A 174 19.06 3.09 17.52
CA LEU A 174 19.04 3.96 16.35
C LEU A 174 20.33 4.78 16.27
N GLU A 175 21.11 4.56 15.23
CA GLU A 175 22.28 5.39 14.93
C GLU A 175 21.98 6.41 13.83
N ILE A 176 22.32 7.68 14.05
CA ILE A 176 22.14 8.76 13.09
C ILE A 176 23.50 9.23 12.61
N VAL A 177 23.76 9.03 11.30
CA VAL A 177 25.00 9.43 10.64
C VAL A 177 24.72 10.60 9.71
N ARG A 178 25.40 11.73 9.94
CA ARG A 178 25.25 12.95 9.16
C ARG A 178 26.37 13.08 8.13
N VAL A 179 26.00 13.14 6.87
CA VAL A 179 26.93 13.31 5.73
C VAL A 179 26.83 14.71 5.11
N PRO A 180 27.87 15.21 4.41
CA PRO A 180 27.86 16.55 3.84
C PRO A 180 26.70 16.78 2.88
N GLY A 181 26.49 15.89 1.90
CA GLY A 181 25.47 16.01 0.88
C GLY A 181 24.81 14.66 0.56
N SER A 182 23.89 14.67 -0.38
CA SER A 182 23.21 13.45 -0.80
C SER A 182 24.15 12.49 -1.54
N PHE A 183 25.19 13.00 -2.19
CA PHE A 183 26.15 12.20 -2.94
C PHE A 183 26.97 11.25 -2.03
N GLU A 184 27.20 11.62 -0.77
CA GLU A 184 27.93 10.82 0.20
C GLU A 184 27.07 9.74 0.87
N ILE A 185 25.74 9.79 0.72
CA ILE A 185 24.82 8.83 1.33
C ILE A 185 25.13 7.38 0.94
N PRO A 186 25.33 7.02 -0.35
CA PRO A 186 25.59 5.63 -0.73
C PRO A 186 26.85 5.04 -0.07
N SER A 187 27.93 5.83 0.00
CA SER A 187 29.19 5.41 0.60
C SER A 187 29.06 5.17 2.10
N ALA A 188 28.43 6.09 2.82
CA ALA A 188 28.18 5.96 4.25
C ALA A 188 27.24 4.79 4.56
N ALA A 189 26.16 4.64 3.78
CA ALA A 189 25.21 3.55 3.94
C ALA A 189 25.89 2.19 3.70
N ARG A 190 26.75 2.08 2.69
CA ARG A 190 27.55 0.87 2.44
C ARG A 190 28.47 0.54 3.62
N THR A 191 29.22 1.51 4.10
CA THR A 191 30.11 1.31 5.24
C THR A 191 29.36 0.79 6.47
N LEU A 192 28.19 1.36 6.78
CA LEU A 192 27.33 0.90 7.87
C LEU A 192 26.81 -0.53 7.64
N ALA A 193 26.36 -0.83 6.42
CA ALA A 193 25.86 -2.16 6.07
C ALA A 193 26.92 -3.25 6.20
N GLU A 194 28.15 -2.96 5.80
CA GLU A 194 29.29 -3.89 5.89
C GLU A 194 29.65 -4.25 7.34
N THR A 195 29.32 -3.39 8.32
CA THR A 195 29.46 -3.73 9.75
C THR A 195 28.56 -4.87 10.21
N LYS A 196 27.49 -5.17 9.44
CA LYS A 196 26.45 -6.17 9.77
C LYS A 196 25.77 -5.96 11.12
N LYS A 197 25.85 -4.75 11.66
CA LYS A 197 25.21 -4.37 12.94
C LYS A 197 23.74 -4.02 12.79
N TYR A 198 23.29 -3.62 11.60
CA TYR A 198 21.96 -3.07 11.36
C TYR A 198 21.10 -4.02 10.56
N ASP A 199 19.81 -4.08 10.91
CA ASP A 199 18.81 -4.86 10.18
C ASP A 199 18.35 -4.15 8.90
N ALA A 200 18.38 -2.80 8.88
CA ALA A 200 18.18 -1.98 7.69
C ALA A 200 18.79 -0.58 7.88
N ILE A 201 18.99 0.13 6.76
CA ILE A 201 19.52 1.50 6.71
C ILE A 201 18.49 2.40 6.03
N ILE A 202 18.27 3.58 6.58
CA ILE A 202 17.36 4.61 6.05
C ILE A 202 18.22 5.73 5.48
N CYS A 203 18.07 6.02 4.19
CA CYS A 203 18.84 7.03 3.47
C CYS A 203 17.98 8.28 3.24
N LEU A 204 18.35 9.41 3.85
CA LEU A 204 17.60 10.65 3.82
C LEU A 204 18.40 11.77 3.19
N GLY A 205 17.83 12.40 2.16
CA GLY A 205 18.46 13.51 1.46
C GLY A 205 17.43 14.35 0.72
N CYS A 206 17.89 15.47 0.17
CA CYS A 206 17.06 16.31 -0.68
C CYS A 206 17.91 16.91 -1.79
N LEU A 207 17.53 16.61 -3.03
CA LEU A 207 18.12 17.14 -4.25
C LEU A 207 17.09 18.07 -4.90
N LEU A 208 17.49 19.32 -5.09
CA LEU A 208 16.68 20.32 -5.79
C LEU A 208 17.33 20.63 -7.14
N ARG A 209 16.52 20.66 -8.20
CA ARG A 209 16.99 20.99 -9.54
C ARG A 209 17.48 22.43 -9.59
N GLY A 210 18.71 22.60 -10.03
CA GLY A 210 19.30 23.89 -10.37
C GLY A 210 19.39 24.06 -11.88
N ASP A 211 20.08 25.14 -12.29
CA ASP A 211 20.19 25.55 -13.71
C ASP A 211 21.15 24.69 -14.54
N THR A 212 21.87 23.78 -13.93
CA THR A 212 22.89 22.94 -14.58
C THR A 212 22.52 21.46 -14.60
N ALA A 213 23.15 20.70 -15.51
CA ALA A 213 23.01 19.25 -15.59
C ALA A 213 23.53 18.48 -14.35
N HIS A 214 24.15 19.16 -13.39
CA HIS A 214 24.69 18.57 -12.17
C HIS A 214 23.63 17.78 -11.38
N TYR A 215 22.41 18.28 -11.34
CA TYR A 215 21.28 17.60 -10.67
C TYR A 215 21.06 16.20 -11.24
N ASP A 216 20.99 16.05 -12.57
CA ASP A 216 20.67 14.76 -13.21
C ASP A 216 21.77 13.71 -12.94
N VAL A 217 23.02 14.15 -12.93
CA VAL A 217 24.17 13.29 -12.59
C VAL A 217 24.06 12.80 -11.15
N ILE A 218 23.85 13.70 -10.19
CA ILE A 218 23.81 13.36 -8.76
C ILE A 218 22.59 12.48 -8.44
N VAL A 219 21.40 12.77 -8.97
CA VAL A 219 20.18 11.97 -8.72
C VAL A 219 20.40 10.53 -9.14
N ASN A 220 20.91 10.30 -10.35
CA ASN A 220 21.13 8.96 -10.89
C ASN A 220 22.18 8.19 -10.06
N GLU A 221 23.30 8.81 -9.70
CA GLU A 221 24.36 8.16 -8.96
C GLU A 221 23.96 7.85 -7.51
N VAL A 222 23.22 8.74 -6.84
CA VAL A 222 22.73 8.50 -5.49
C VAL A 222 21.74 7.33 -5.47
N ALA A 223 20.77 7.32 -6.38
CA ALA A 223 19.77 6.25 -6.44
C ALA A 223 20.43 4.89 -6.76
N ARG A 224 21.30 4.88 -7.79
CA ARG A 224 22.06 3.69 -8.19
C ARG A 224 22.95 3.18 -7.05
N GLY A 225 23.69 4.06 -6.40
CA GLY A 225 24.64 3.68 -5.35
C GLY A 225 23.93 3.13 -4.10
N ILE A 226 22.80 3.68 -3.67
CA ILE A 226 21.99 3.15 -2.57
C ILE A 226 21.43 1.75 -2.92
N GLY A 227 20.87 1.59 -4.13
CA GLY A 227 20.35 0.30 -4.60
C GLY A 227 21.44 -0.76 -4.72
N GLN A 228 22.59 -0.42 -5.29
CA GLN A 228 23.74 -1.32 -5.41
C GLN A 228 24.26 -1.75 -4.04
N SER A 229 24.43 -0.82 -3.11
CA SER A 229 24.85 -1.14 -1.74
C SER A 229 23.89 -2.13 -1.06
N ALA A 230 22.59 -1.93 -1.19
CA ALA A 230 21.60 -2.84 -0.63
C ALA A 230 21.72 -4.26 -1.22
N GLN A 231 21.88 -4.38 -2.54
CA GLN A 231 22.02 -5.67 -3.22
C GLN A 231 23.31 -6.40 -2.85
N GLU A 232 24.45 -5.70 -2.85
CA GLU A 232 25.76 -6.32 -2.59
C GLU A 232 25.95 -6.71 -1.11
N THR A 233 25.45 -5.89 -0.18
CA THR A 233 25.56 -6.17 1.26
C THR A 233 24.48 -7.08 1.79
N GLY A 234 23.35 -7.16 1.06
CA GLY A 234 22.14 -7.86 1.48
C GLY A 234 21.45 -7.20 2.68
N VAL A 235 21.86 -6.01 3.11
CA VAL A 235 21.15 -5.21 4.12
C VAL A 235 20.16 -4.29 3.41
N PRO A 236 18.85 -4.30 3.77
CA PRO A 236 17.87 -3.41 3.15
C PRO A 236 18.24 -1.93 3.33
N HIS A 237 18.15 -1.15 2.26
CA HIS A 237 18.31 0.30 2.28
C HIS A 237 16.98 0.94 1.86
N ALA A 238 16.40 1.75 2.73
CA ALA A 238 15.17 2.47 2.43
C ALA A 238 15.49 3.84 1.83
N PHE A 239 14.89 4.14 0.69
CA PHE A 239 15.15 5.34 -0.09
C PHE A 239 14.20 6.48 0.32
N GLY A 240 14.71 7.42 1.12
CA GLY A 240 14.05 8.64 1.55
C GLY A 240 14.71 9.90 0.99
N VAL A 241 15.38 9.80 -0.16
CA VAL A 241 16.01 10.93 -0.83
C VAL A 241 14.98 11.59 -1.74
N LEU A 242 14.69 12.86 -1.48
CA LEU A 242 13.80 13.65 -2.34
C LEU A 242 14.56 14.14 -3.59
N THR A 243 13.91 14.02 -4.73
CA THR A 243 14.37 14.53 -6.03
C THR A 243 13.28 15.45 -6.59
N CYS A 244 13.43 16.74 -6.45
CA CYS A 244 12.39 17.72 -6.70
C CYS A 244 12.87 18.81 -7.65
N ASP A 245 11.98 19.28 -8.51
CA ASP A 245 12.26 20.42 -9.39
C ASP A 245 12.15 21.74 -8.62
N THR A 246 11.31 21.79 -7.57
CA THR A 246 11.09 23.03 -6.81
C THR A 246 11.16 22.79 -5.31
N LEU A 247 11.47 23.84 -4.56
CA LEU A 247 11.45 23.84 -3.09
C LEU A 247 10.05 23.49 -2.55
N GLY A 248 8.99 23.97 -3.21
CA GLY A 248 7.60 23.68 -2.84
C GLY A 248 7.31 22.18 -2.84
N GLN A 249 7.75 21.47 -3.89
CA GLN A 249 7.64 20.01 -3.96
C GLN A 249 8.38 19.31 -2.80
N ALA A 250 9.58 19.80 -2.45
CA ALA A 250 10.35 19.23 -1.35
C ALA A 250 9.66 19.43 0.00
N ILE A 251 9.10 20.62 0.24
CA ILE A 251 8.35 20.94 1.46
C ILE A 251 7.11 20.04 1.57
N ASP A 252 6.35 19.88 0.49
CA ASP A 252 5.15 19.05 0.48
C ASP A 252 5.45 17.57 0.82
N ARG A 253 6.62 17.07 0.43
CA ARG A 253 7.07 15.69 0.69
C ARG A 253 7.82 15.53 2.00
N ALA A 254 8.14 16.62 2.68
CA ALA A 254 8.82 16.62 3.98
C ALA A 254 7.86 16.82 5.18
N GLY A 255 6.57 16.54 4.98
CA GLY A 255 5.60 16.53 6.08
C GLY A 255 4.50 17.58 5.97
N LEU A 256 4.34 18.26 4.81
CA LEU A 256 3.23 19.17 4.59
C LEU A 256 2.06 18.42 3.93
N LYS A 257 1.69 18.78 2.70
CA LYS A 257 0.47 18.31 2.04
C LYS A 257 0.52 16.84 1.61
N MET A 258 1.70 16.35 1.20
CA MET A 258 1.89 15.04 0.57
C MET A 258 2.55 13.99 1.48
N GLY A 259 2.42 14.16 2.81
CA GLY A 259 3.04 13.27 3.78
C GLY A 259 4.54 13.52 3.97
N ASN A 260 5.23 12.58 4.65
CA ASN A 260 6.66 12.69 4.93
C ASN A 260 7.41 11.48 4.41
N LYS A 261 8.30 11.70 3.42
CA LYS A 261 9.09 10.64 2.79
C LYS A 261 10.07 9.93 3.74
N GLY A 262 10.53 10.61 4.80
CA GLY A 262 11.31 9.99 5.84
C GLY A 262 10.49 8.97 6.65
N PHE A 263 9.26 9.32 6.99
CA PHE A 263 8.31 8.41 7.64
C PHE A 263 8.03 7.17 6.78
N GLU A 264 7.74 7.35 5.51
CA GLU A 264 7.50 6.25 4.57
C GLU A 264 8.75 5.35 4.42
N ALA A 265 9.94 5.94 4.34
CA ALA A 265 11.20 5.20 4.27
C ALA A 265 11.45 4.39 5.55
N ALA A 266 11.08 4.89 6.71
CA ALA A 266 11.18 4.15 7.97
C ALA A 266 10.27 2.93 7.98
N LEU A 267 9.01 3.05 7.54
CA LEU A 267 8.10 1.91 7.40
C LEU A 267 8.66 0.86 6.46
N ALA A 268 9.15 1.28 5.29
CA ALA A 268 9.77 0.38 4.32
C ALA A 268 11.01 -0.34 4.87
N ALA A 269 11.84 0.36 5.65
CA ALA A 269 13.00 -0.25 6.31
C ALA A 269 12.59 -1.34 7.30
N VAL A 270 11.58 -1.08 8.13
CA VAL A 270 11.06 -2.06 9.11
C VAL A 270 10.47 -3.27 8.41
N GLU A 271 9.65 -3.06 7.40
CA GLU A 271 9.03 -4.11 6.62
C GLU A 271 10.08 -5.00 5.94
N MET A 272 11.04 -4.41 5.24
CA MET A 272 12.09 -5.14 4.54
C MET A 272 13.04 -5.90 5.48
N ALA A 273 13.34 -5.36 6.67
CA ALA A 273 14.11 -6.07 7.70
C ALA A 273 13.38 -7.32 8.19
N ASN A 274 12.05 -7.26 8.35
CA ASN A 274 11.23 -8.39 8.76
C ASN A 274 11.04 -9.39 7.62
N LEU A 275 10.80 -8.94 6.40
CA LEU A 275 10.66 -9.79 5.22
C LEU A 275 11.92 -10.62 4.98
N LYS A 276 13.10 -10.01 5.02
CA LYS A 276 14.39 -10.70 4.90
C LYS A 276 14.50 -11.85 5.91
N LYS A 277 14.16 -11.59 7.19
CA LYS A 277 14.19 -12.61 8.24
C LYS A 277 13.19 -13.74 7.98
N ALA A 278 12.00 -13.42 7.51
CA ALA A 278 10.96 -14.41 7.18
C ALA A 278 11.39 -15.31 6.01
N VAL A 279 11.96 -14.75 4.95
CA VAL A 279 12.48 -15.49 3.78
C VAL A 279 13.59 -16.43 4.20
N VAL A 280 14.60 -15.94 4.91
CA VAL A 280 15.76 -16.75 5.38
C VAL A 280 15.31 -17.84 6.35
N GLY A 281 14.36 -17.54 7.25
CA GLY A 281 13.81 -18.50 8.21
C GLY A 281 13.07 -19.67 7.54
N ARG A 282 12.33 -19.43 6.46
CA ARG A 282 11.68 -20.50 5.68
C ARG A 282 12.68 -21.44 5.01
N THR A 283 13.73 -20.90 4.44
CA THR A 283 14.78 -21.71 3.78
C THR A 283 15.48 -22.64 4.77
N SER A 284 15.79 -22.16 5.98
CA SER A 284 16.40 -22.95 7.04
C SER A 284 15.50 -24.07 7.55
N SER A 285 14.21 -23.83 7.66
CA SER A 285 13.24 -24.85 8.13
C SER A 285 12.98 -25.94 7.08
N ALA A 286 12.98 -25.60 5.80
CA ALA A 286 12.85 -26.56 4.70
C ALA A 286 14.07 -27.50 4.62
N VAL A 287 15.27 -26.95 4.74
CA VAL A 287 16.51 -27.72 4.76
C VAL A 287 16.60 -28.66 5.98
N ARG A 288 16.13 -28.21 7.16
CA ARG A 288 16.05 -29.06 8.36
C ARG A 288 15.05 -30.20 8.20
N LYS A 289 13.89 -29.97 7.56
CA LYS A 289 12.90 -31.02 7.28
C LYS A 289 13.43 -32.07 6.30
N SER A 290 14.13 -31.66 5.24
CA SER A 290 14.71 -32.60 4.26
C SER A 290 15.83 -33.47 4.89
N LYS A 291 16.72 -32.91 5.71
CA LYS A 291 17.74 -33.67 6.44
C LYS A 291 17.16 -34.66 7.45
N ARG A 292 16.04 -34.33 8.14
CA ARG A 292 15.35 -35.28 9.04
C ARG A 292 14.67 -36.42 8.30
N GLN A 293 14.16 -36.17 7.09
CA GLN A 293 13.57 -37.23 6.28
C GLN A 293 14.61 -38.18 5.66
N SER A 294 15.77 -37.66 5.25
CA SER A 294 16.87 -38.48 4.74
C SER A 294 17.49 -39.37 5.84
N SER A 295 17.67 -38.86 7.06
CA SER A 295 18.18 -39.65 8.20
C SER A 295 17.22 -40.75 8.65
N LYS A 296 15.89 -40.54 8.57
CA LYS A 296 14.90 -41.57 8.89
C LYS A 296 14.79 -42.66 7.80
N ARG A 297 15.12 -42.37 6.55
CA ARG A 297 15.18 -43.38 5.47
C ARG A 297 16.44 -44.27 5.58
N GLY A 298 17.57 -43.67 5.98
CA GLY A 298 18.83 -44.43 6.19
C GLY A 298 18.77 -45.46 7.32
N SER A 299 18.03 -45.17 8.42
CA SER A 299 17.92 -46.06 9.59
C SER A 299 16.90 -47.23 9.39
N ARG A 300 16.10 -47.21 8.33
CA ARG A 300 15.18 -48.31 7.99
C ARG A 300 15.78 -49.38 7.04
N SER A 301 16.91 -49.05 6.39
CA SER A 301 17.57 -49.98 5.44
C SER A 301 18.60 -50.92 6.10
N THR A 302 18.91 -50.75 7.37
CA THR A 302 19.92 -51.57 8.09
C THR A 302 19.29 -52.56 9.07
N ARG A 303 17.95 -52.80 8.98
CA ARG A 303 17.29 -53.88 9.71
C ARG A 303 16.52 -54.78 8.73
N LYS A 304 17.25 -55.56 7.98
CA LYS A 304 16.79 -56.82 7.36
C LYS A 304 17.97 -57.81 7.40
#